data_e76d9c23ee4971d43bb1cfb91214211d
#
_entry.id   e76d9c23ee4971d43bb1cfb91214211d
#
_cell.length_a   1.000
_cell.length_b   1.000
_cell.length_c   1.000
_cell.angle_alpha   90.00
_cell.angle_beta   90.00
_cell.angle_gamma   90.00
#
_symmetry.space_group_name_H-M   'P 1'
#
loop_
_entity.id
_entity.type
_entity.pdbx_description
1 polymer ?
#
loop_
_entity_poly.entity_id
_entity_poly.type
_entity_poly.pdbx_seq_one_letter_code
_entity_poly.pdbx_strand_id
1 'polypeptide(L)'
;QAGVGQLSGDLGAPGYRGFINNECVTVAEVLKQQNYDTYLSGKWHLGGAWDPREKEKWQAGTPNHPTPKQRGFDDFYGIMDAASSFFRPESLMDGDKFIDIDDPDYYFTDAMSDRACEMITRSMNDENPFFLYLSYTAPHWPLHAKPEDIAKYEGKYLKGWDYFRTARHEEMKGLGIVDSKWDISPRDSDVGDWEDA
;
A
#
# COMPACT_ATOMS: atom_id res chain seq x y z
N GLN A 1 -0.63 -12.68 -19.24
CA GLN A 1 -1.38 -11.70 -18.43
C GLN A 1 -1.24 -12.05 -16.96
N ALA A 2 -0.93 -11.07 -16.10
CA ALA A 2 -0.64 -11.30 -14.67
C ALA A 2 -1.88 -11.66 -13.82
N GLY A 3 -3.08 -11.51 -14.33
CA GLY A 3 -4.32 -11.78 -13.59
C GLY A 3 -4.90 -10.60 -12.82
N VAL A 4 -4.19 -9.48 -12.77
CA VAL A 4 -4.49 -8.33 -11.91
C VAL A 4 -5.01 -7.09 -12.64
N GLY A 5 -5.64 -7.27 -13.80
CA GLY A 5 -6.31 -6.16 -14.51
C GLY A 5 -7.49 -5.54 -13.71
N GLN A 6 -8.01 -6.30 -12.73
CA GLN A 6 -8.92 -5.85 -11.69
C GLN A 6 -8.57 -6.59 -10.40
N LEU A 7 -8.58 -5.89 -9.27
CA LEU A 7 -8.22 -6.43 -7.96
C LEU A 7 -9.43 -6.64 -7.03
N SER A 8 -10.58 -6.08 -7.37
CA SER A 8 -11.80 -6.13 -6.54
C SER A 8 -12.62 -7.42 -6.69
N GLY A 9 -12.18 -8.37 -7.51
CA GLY A 9 -12.88 -9.64 -7.69
C GLY A 9 -12.42 -10.40 -8.93
N ASP A 10 -12.90 -11.64 -9.04
CA ASP A 10 -12.65 -12.51 -10.19
C ASP A 10 -13.77 -12.36 -11.23
N LEU A 11 -13.41 -11.85 -12.42
CA LEU A 11 -14.35 -11.74 -13.56
C LEU A 11 -14.28 -12.96 -14.49
N GLY A 12 -13.53 -14.01 -14.13
CA GLY A 12 -13.43 -15.25 -14.90
C GLY A 12 -12.52 -15.20 -16.12
N ALA A 13 -12.03 -14.02 -16.53
CA ALA A 13 -11.09 -13.90 -17.65
C ALA A 13 -9.64 -13.93 -17.15
N PRO A 14 -8.68 -14.51 -17.88
CA PRO A 14 -7.30 -14.70 -17.41
C PRO A 14 -6.58 -13.43 -16.92
N GLY A 15 -6.90 -12.26 -17.50
CA GLY A 15 -6.33 -10.98 -17.09
C GLY A 15 -7.06 -10.29 -15.93
N TYR A 16 -8.18 -10.85 -15.44
CA TYR A 16 -9.11 -10.22 -14.50
C TYR A 16 -9.54 -11.17 -13.40
N ARG A 17 -8.59 -11.92 -12.85
CA ARG A 17 -8.83 -12.91 -11.80
C ARG A 17 -8.80 -12.33 -10.39
N GLY A 18 -8.37 -11.08 -10.24
CA GLY A 18 -8.26 -10.41 -8.95
C GLY A 18 -7.05 -10.82 -8.11
N PHE A 19 -6.21 -11.72 -8.60
CA PHE A 19 -4.97 -12.15 -7.95
C PHE A 19 -3.82 -12.31 -8.96
N ILE A 20 -2.59 -12.20 -8.47
CA ILE A 20 -1.41 -12.41 -9.31
C ILE A 20 -1.24 -13.90 -9.61
N ASN A 21 -1.20 -14.26 -10.90
CA ASN A 21 -1.02 -15.63 -11.34
C ASN A 21 0.46 -15.95 -11.61
N ASN A 22 0.73 -17.18 -12.07
CA ASN A 22 2.08 -17.66 -12.36
C ASN A 22 2.56 -17.36 -13.80
N GLU A 23 1.80 -16.58 -14.58
CA GLU A 23 2.18 -16.15 -15.94
C GLU A 23 3.17 -14.96 -15.93
N CYS A 24 3.54 -14.47 -14.75
CA CYS A 24 4.53 -13.43 -14.56
C CYS A 24 5.42 -13.74 -13.37
N VAL A 25 6.62 -13.21 -13.38
CA VAL A 25 7.54 -13.24 -12.23
C VAL A 25 7.49 -11.89 -11.50
N THR A 26 7.65 -11.91 -10.18
CA THR A 26 7.79 -10.70 -9.38
C THR A 26 9.25 -10.26 -9.32
N VAL A 27 9.49 -8.99 -8.97
CA VAL A 27 10.84 -8.51 -8.73
C VAL A 27 11.51 -9.27 -7.57
N ALA A 28 10.76 -9.65 -6.54
CA ALA A 28 11.26 -10.44 -5.41
C ALA A 28 11.73 -11.84 -5.87
N GLU A 29 10.95 -12.53 -6.71
CA GLU A 29 11.33 -13.83 -7.28
C GLU A 29 12.64 -13.74 -8.10
N VAL A 30 12.82 -12.65 -8.86
CA VAL A 30 14.04 -12.43 -9.65
C VAL A 30 15.24 -12.16 -8.74
N LEU A 31 15.10 -11.26 -7.77
CA LEU A 31 16.20 -10.87 -6.87
C LEU A 31 16.62 -12.02 -5.95
N LYS A 32 15.67 -12.82 -5.49
CA LYS A 32 15.96 -14.01 -4.69
C LYS A 32 16.91 -14.99 -5.39
N GLN A 33 16.83 -15.12 -6.71
CA GLN A 33 17.76 -15.93 -7.51
C GLN A 33 19.18 -15.36 -7.53
N GLN A 34 19.35 -14.12 -7.11
CA GLN A 34 20.64 -13.42 -6.99
C GLN A 34 21.08 -13.26 -5.52
N ASN A 35 20.58 -14.13 -4.63
CA ASN A 35 20.87 -14.15 -3.19
C ASN A 35 20.49 -12.84 -2.46
N TYR A 36 19.44 -12.15 -2.91
CA TYR A 36 18.86 -11.08 -2.12
C TYR A 36 17.94 -11.64 -1.04
N ASP A 37 18.03 -11.10 0.16
CA ASP A 37 16.96 -11.23 1.16
C ASP A 37 15.80 -10.33 0.75
N THR A 38 14.59 -10.87 0.74
CA THR A 38 13.43 -10.18 0.14
C THR A 38 12.31 -10.01 1.13
N TYR A 39 11.90 -8.76 1.37
CA TYR A 39 10.96 -8.38 2.41
C TYR A 39 9.82 -7.53 1.89
N LEU A 40 8.63 -7.73 2.46
CA LEU A 40 7.48 -6.87 2.26
C LEU A 40 6.90 -6.45 3.60
N SER A 41 6.82 -5.13 3.83
CA SER A 41 6.05 -4.55 4.93
C SER A 41 4.99 -3.62 4.38
N GLY A 42 3.70 -3.95 4.59
CA GLY A 42 2.59 -3.15 4.13
C GLY A 42 1.53 -3.89 3.31
N LYS A 43 0.95 -3.22 2.33
CA LYS A 43 -0.17 -3.72 1.54
C LYS A 43 0.29 -4.66 0.41
N TRP A 44 -0.33 -5.84 0.32
CA TRP A 44 -0.17 -6.78 -0.80
C TRP A 44 -1.16 -6.54 -1.95
N HIS A 45 -2.44 -6.69 -1.70
CA HIS A 45 -3.56 -6.49 -2.64
C HIS A 45 -3.48 -7.33 -3.95
N LEU A 46 -2.69 -8.39 -3.95
CA LEU A 46 -2.54 -9.28 -5.11
C LEU A 46 -2.92 -10.72 -4.81
N GLY A 47 -3.56 -10.96 -3.67
CA GLY A 47 -3.93 -12.28 -3.15
C GLY A 47 -5.39 -12.66 -3.32
N GLY A 48 -6.12 -12.04 -4.25
CA GLY A 48 -7.56 -12.24 -4.42
C GLY A 48 -8.40 -11.37 -3.48
N ALA A 49 -9.70 -11.33 -3.74
CA ALA A 49 -10.63 -10.54 -2.94
C ALA A 49 -10.73 -11.10 -1.51
N TRP A 50 -10.63 -10.21 -0.54
CA TRP A 50 -10.84 -10.49 0.87
C TRP A 50 -12.20 -9.94 1.31
N ASP A 51 -13.00 -10.75 2.02
CA ASP A 51 -14.22 -10.32 2.68
C ASP A 51 -14.15 -10.73 4.16
N PRO A 52 -14.18 -9.78 5.11
CA PRO A 52 -14.10 -10.08 6.54
C PRO A 52 -15.29 -10.93 7.04
N ARG A 53 -16.41 -10.95 6.30
CA ARG A 53 -17.59 -11.76 6.61
C ARG A 53 -17.48 -13.21 6.15
N GLU A 54 -16.50 -13.50 5.28
CA GLU A 54 -16.29 -14.79 4.63
C GLU A 54 -14.82 -15.22 4.72
N LYS A 55 -14.17 -14.94 5.86
CA LYS A 55 -12.73 -15.21 6.09
C LYS A 55 -12.33 -16.63 5.75
N GLU A 56 -13.22 -17.60 5.99
CA GLU A 56 -12.98 -19.02 5.72
C GLU A 56 -12.87 -19.35 4.22
N LYS A 57 -13.37 -18.49 3.36
CA LYS A 57 -13.25 -18.66 1.89
C LYS A 57 -11.89 -18.25 1.38
N TRP A 58 -11.16 -17.41 2.12
CA TRP A 58 -9.84 -16.98 1.78
C TRP A 58 -8.79 -17.85 2.49
N GLN A 59 -8.03 -18.61 1.72
CA GLN A 59 -7.04 -19.54 2.27
C GLN A 59 -5.66 -19.19 1.73
N ALA A 60 -4.80 -18.70 2.61
CA ALA A 60 -3.41 -18.37 2.28
C ALA A 60 -2.73 -19.51 1.56
N GLY A 61 -2.10 -19.19 0.44
CA GLY A 61 -1.30 -20.15 -0.28
C GLY A 61 -2.04 -21.02 -1.29
N THR A 62 -3.35 -20.89 -1.43
CA THR A 62 -4.08 -21.56 -2.52
C THR A 62 -3.83 -20.85 -3.86
N PRO A 63 -4.10 -21.52 -5.00
CA PRO A 63 -3.85 -20.92 -6.32
C PRO A 63 -4.54 -19.57 -6.57
N ASN A 64 -5.66 -19.32 -5.91
CA ASN A 64 -6.41 -18.05 -6.04
C ASN A 64 -6.06 -17.02 -4.95
N HIS A 65 -5.32 -17.42 -3.94
CA HIS A 65 -4.93 -16.58 -2.81
C HIS A 65 -3.41 -16.64 -2.57
N PRO A 66 -2.58 -16.25 -3.56
CA PRO A 66 -1.14 -16.25 -3.41
C PRO A 66 -0.69 -15.22 -2.37
N THR A 67 0.15 -15.67 -1.44
CA THR A 67 0.77 -14.79 -0.44
C THR A 67 2.07 -14.18 -0.96
N PRO A 68 2.56 -13.08 -0.37
CA PRO A 68 3.87 -12.53 -0.70
C PRO A 68 4.99 -13.57 -0.61
N LYS A 69 4.96 -14.44 0.38
CA LYS A 69 5.97 -15.48 0.57
C LYS A 69 6.01 -16.50 -0.58
N GLN A 70 4.87 -16.81 -1.18
CA GLN A 70 4.82 -17.66 -2.38
C GLN A 70 5.29 -16.93 -3.64
N ARG A 71 5.34 -15.61 -3.59
CA ARG A 71 5.73 -14.75 -4.72
C ARG A 71 7.08 -14.07 -4.48
N GLY A 72 7.98 -14.81 -3.80
CA GLY A 72 9.40 -14.49 -3.71
C GLY A 72 9.84 -13.70 -2.51
N PHE A 73 8.96 -13.26 -1.62
CA PHE A 73 9.34 -12.59 -0.38
C PHE A 73 9.67 -13.62 0.72
N ASP A 74 10.79 -13.43 1.40
CA ASP A 74 11.21 -14.28 2.52
C ASP A 74 10.41 -13.98 3.78
N ASP A 75 10.06 -12.71 3.98
CA ASP A 75 9.26 -12.27 5.11
C ASP A 75 8.21 -11.25 4.69
N PHE A 76 7.08 -11.29 5.39
CA PHE A 76 5.92 -10.45 5.11
C PHE A 76 5.23 -10.02 6.39
N TYR A 77 4.94 -8.74 6.51
CA TYR A 77 4.03 -8.17 7.49
C TYR A 77 3.13 -7.15 6.82
N GLY A 78 1.81 -7.36 6.86
CA GLY A 78 0.93 -6.41 6.22
C GLY A 78 -0.47 -6.94 5.92
N ILE A 79 -1.25 -6.15 5.19
CA ILE A 79 -2.61 -6.49 4.82
C ILE A 79 -2.71 -7.11 3.43
N MET A 80 -3.65 -8.05 3.30
CA MET A 80 -3.92 -8.72 2.03
C MET A 80 -4.88 -7.94 1.15
N ASP A 81 -5.72 -7.12 1.73
CA ASP A 81 -6.82 -6.40 1.08
C ASP A 81 -6.41 -5.01 0.54
N ALA A 82 -7.36 -4.41 -0.18
CA ALA A 82 -7.26 -3.09 -0.80
C ALA A 82 -7.12 -1.96 0.21
N ALA A 83 -7.94 -1.99 1.26
CA ALA A 83 -8.04 -0.98 2.30
C ALA A 83 -8.46 -1.61 3.62
N SER A 84 -8.00 -1.05 4.73
CA SER A 84 -8.36 -1.50 6.06
C SER A 84 -8.25 -0.35 7.05
N SER A 85 -8.83 -0.50 8.25
CA SER A 85 -8.59 0.42 9.35
C SER A 85 -7.09 0.48 9.68
N PHE A 86 -6.56 1.68 9.93
CA PHE A 86 -5.16 1.85 10.35
C PHE A 86 -4.96 1.52 11.84
N PHE A 87 -6.05 1.48 12.61
CA PHE A 87 -6.02 1.14 14.04
C PHE A 87 -6.40 -0.33 14.30
N ARG A 88 -7.17 -0.95 13.39
CA ARG A 88 -7.59 -2.36 13.47
C ARG A 88 -7.71 -2.96 12.08
N PRO A 89 -6.58 -3.29 11.45
CA PRO A 89 -6.62 -3.90 10.13
C PRO A 89 -7.17 -5.34 10.19
N GLU A 90 -8.15 -5.65 9.34
CA GLU A 90 -8.88 -6.93 9.39
C GLU A 90 -8.17 -8.08 8.67
N SER A 91 -7.38 -7.78 7.64
CA SER A 91 -6.64 -8.77 6.85
C SER A 91 -5.15 -8.78 7.15
N LEU A 92 -4.77 -8.38 8.37
CA LEU A 92 -3.37 -8.31 8.78
C LEU A 92 -2.77 -9.71 8.93
N MET A 93 -1.59 -9.87 8.35
CA MET A 93 -0.82 -11.10 8.43
C MET A 93 0.61 -10.83 8.92
N ASP A 94 1.17 -11.80 9.62
CA ASP A 94 2.60 -11.94 9.88
C ASP A 94 3.06 -13.27 9.25
N GLY A 95 3.90 -13.17 8.24
CA GLY A 95 4.21 -14.30 7.36
C GLY A 95 2.95 -14.79 6.63
N ASP A 96 2.60 -16.05 6.82
CA ASP A 96 1.42 -16.69 6.21
C ASP A 96 0.25 -16.85 7.19
N LYS A 97 0.27 -16.16 8.32
CA LYS A 97 -0.77 -16.27 9.36
C LYS A 97 -1.48 -14.95 9.58
N PHE A 98 -2.80 -14.99 9.63
CA PHE A 98 -3.59 -13.85 10.10
C PHE A 98 -3.33 -13.61 11.58
N ILE A 99 -3.22 -12.34 11.94
CA ILE A 99 -3.09 -11.88 13.32
C ILE A 99 -4.17 -10.85 13.63
N ASP A 100 -4.72 -10.93 14.83
CA ASP A 100 -5.64 -9.93 15.37
C ASP A 100 -4.87 -8.99 16.29
N ILE A 101 -5.21 -7.70 16.26
CA ILE A 101 -4.60 -6.67 17.10
C ILE A 101 -5.55 -6.35 18.26
N ASP A 102 -5.06 -6.55 19.48
CA ASP A 102 -5.75 -6.22 20.73
C ASP A 102 -5.08 -5.05 21.50
N ASP A 103 -4.14 -4.36 20.83
CA ASP A 103 -3.49 -3.18 21.37
C ASP A 103 -4.31 -1.93 21.00
N PRO A 104 -4.82 -1.16 22.00
CA PRO A 104 -5.58 0.07 21.72
C PRO A 104 -4.75 1.19 21.13
N ASP A 105 -3.43 1.17 21.31
CA ASP A 105 -2.49 2.16 20.80
C ASP A 105 -1.88 1.78 19.45
N TYR A 106 -2.30 0.64 18.89
CA TYR A 106 -1.80 0.17 17.61
C TYR A 106 -2.14 1.15 16.48
N TYR A 107 -1.12 1.45 15.67
CA TYR A 107 -1.26 2.22 14.43
C TYR A 107 -0.46 1.57 13.30
N PHE A 108 -1.16 1.12 12.28
CA PHE A 108 -0.59 0.27 11.22
C PHE A 108 0.57 0.93 10.48
N THR A 109 0.53 2.25 10.27
CA THR A 109 1.63 2.97 9.61
C THR A 109 2.92 2.90 10.41
N ASP A 110 2.84 3.01 11.74
CA ASP A 110 4.00 2.85 12.61
C ASP A 110 4.47 1.39 12.62
N ALA A 111 3.54 0.45 12.78
CA ALA A 111 3.86 -0.97 12.80
C ALA A 111 4.54 -1.45 11.51
N MET A 112 4.12 -0.93 10.34
CA MET A 112 4.82 -1.19 9.08
C MET A 112 6.26 -0.66 9.09
N SER A 113 6.46 0.55 9.63
CA SER A 113 7.79 1.18 9.73
C SER A 113 8.69 0.42 10.68
N ASP A 114 8.17 0.04 11.85
CA ASP A 114 8.92 -0.73 12.86
C ASP A 114 9.33 -2.09 12.30
N ARG A 115 8.40 -2.79 11.66
CA ARG A 115 8.71 -4.08 11.03
C ARG A 115 9.73 -3.93 9.89
N ALA A 116 9.65 -2.87 9.09
CA ALA A 116 10.65 -2.57 8.06
C ALA A 116 12.04 -2.35 8.68
N CYS A 117 12.12 -1.60 9.79
CA CYS A 117 13.37 -1.40 10.53
C CYS A 117 13.93 -2.72 11.09
N GLU A 118 13.08 -3.61 11.62
CA GLU A 118 13.49 -4.93 12.06
C GLU A 118 14.06 -5.79 10.91
N MET A 119 13.39 -5.79 9.75
CA MET A 119 13.85 -6.51 8.55
C MET A 119 15.21 -5.99 8.08
N ILE A 120 15.40 -4.66 8.01
CA ILE A 120 16.67 -4.03 7.65
C ILE A 120 17.75 -4.40 8.67
N THR A 121 17.46 -4.28 9.97
CA THR A 121 18.42 -4.60 11.03
C THR A 121 18.88 -6.05 10.98
N ARG A 122 17.97 -6.97 10.68
CA ARG A 122 18.29 -8.38 10.49
C ARG A 122 19.24 -8.58 9.32
N SER A 123 18.96 -7.96 8.17
CA SER A 123 19.82 -8.06 6.98
C SER A 123 21.19 -7.43 7.15
N MET A 124 21.36 -6.45 8.03
CA MET A 124 22.67 -5.86 8.31
C MET A 124 23.65 -6.86 8.96
N ASN A 125 23.16 -7.97 9.52
CA ASN A 125 23.96 -9.03 10.09
C ASN A 125 24.31 -10.15 9.09
N ASP A 126 23.72 -10.10 7.90
CA ASP A 126 23.93 -11.04 6.81
C ASP A 126 24.84 -10.44 5.74
N GLU A 127 25.51 -11.29 4.94
CA GLU A 127 26.35 -10.84 3.83
C GLU A 127 25.54 -10.55 2.56
N ASN A 128 24.29 -10.96 2.53
CA ASN A 128 23.40 -10.79 1.39
C ASN A 128 22.89 -9.35 1.25
N PRO A 129 22.77 -8.85 0.04
CA PRO A 129 22.00 -7.62 -0.18
C PRO A 129 20.51 -7.88 0.10
N PHE A 130 19.76 -6.85 0.47
CA PHE A 130 18.32 -7.00 0.70
C PHE A 130 17.50 -6.16 -0.29
N PHE A 131 16.26 -6.61 -0.50
CA PHE A 131 15.19 -5.87 -1.19
C PHE A 131 14.00 -5.76 -0.24
N LEU A 132 13.65 -4.53 0.12
CA LEU A 132 12.47 -4.24 0.93
C LEU A 132 11.41 -3.51 0.08
N TYR A 133 10.23 -4.09 -0.03
CA TYR A 133 9.05 -3.41 -0.55
C TYR A 133 8.20 -2.89 0.61
N LEU A 134 8.37 -1.61 0.93
CA LEU A 134 7.60 -0.91 1.97
C LEU A 134 6.39 -0.22 1.33
N SER A 135 5.24 -0.87 1.40
CA SER A 135 4.01 -0.45 0.73
C SER A 135 2.99 0.12 1.71
N TYR A 136 3.17 1.40 2.08
CA TYR A 136 2.24 2.10 2.96
C TYR A 136 0.83 2.17 2.38
N THR A 137 -0.18 2.06 3.28
CA THR A 137 -1.60 2.24 2.91
C THR A 137 -2.00 3.71 2.87
N ALA A 138 -1.40 4.55 3.70
CA ALA A 138 -1.65 5.98 3.68
C ALA A 138 -1.22 6.62 2.34
N PRO A 139 -2.00 7.54 1.76
CA PRO A 139 -3.22 8.17 2.26
C PRO A 139 -4.54 7.55 1.71
N HIS A 140 -4.60 6.25 1.49
CA HIS A 140 -5.81 5.57 1.02
C HIS A 140 -6.93 5.60 2.08
N TRP A 141 -8.17 5.47 1.65
CA TRP A 141 -9.31 5.27 2.54
C TRP A 141 -9.19 4.01 3.39
N PRO A 142 -9.68 4.09 4.68
CA PRO A 142 -10.20 5.25 5.41
C PRO A 142 -9.11 6.27 5.71
N LEU A 143 -9.45 7.58 5.75
CA LEU A 143 -8.49 8.65 6.02
C LEU A 143 -8.21 8.75 7.53
N HIS A 144 -7.51 7.77 8.04
CA HIS A 144 -7.14 7.69 9.46
C HIS A 144 -5.78 8.35 9.71
N ALA A 145 -5.68 9.11 10.79
CA ALA A 145 -4.43 9.63 11.32
C ALA A 145 -4.52 9.74 12.85
N LYS A 146 -3.38 9.78 13.52
CA LYS A 146 -3.31 10.03 14.96
C LYS A 146 -3.78 11.46 15.27
N PRO A 147 -4.47 11.71 16.41
CA PRO A 147 -4.96 13.04 16.75
C PRO A 147 -3.86 14.12 16.77
N GLU A 148 -2.66 13.78 17.24
CA GLU A 148 -1.51 14.68 17.27
C GLU A 148 -0.99 15.03 15.88
N ASP A 149 -1.15 14.15 14.89
CA ASP A 149 -0.79 14.42 13.50
C ASP A 149 -1.84 15.30 12.82
N ILE A 150 -3.12 15.05 13.09
CA ILE A 150 -4.23 15.90 12.62
C ILE A 150 -4.05 17.33 13.13
N ALA A 151 -3.74 17.51 14.43
CA ALA A 151 -3.56 18.81 15.06
C ALA A 151 -2.45 19.66 14.40
N LYS A 152 -1.41 19.04 13.83
CA LYS A 152 -0.34 19.74 13.10
C LYS A 152 -0.83 20.51 11.87
N TYR A 153 -1.99 20.11 11.34
CA TYR A 153 -2.56 20.64 10.09
C TYR A 153 -3.79 21.52 10.31
N GLU A 154 -4.21 21.72 11.56
CA GLU A 154 -5.33 22.58 11.89
C GLU A 154 -5.13 23.99 11.29
N GLY A 155 -6.13 24.47 10.57
CA GLY A 155 -6.11 25.79 9.92
C GLY A 155 -5.23 25.92 8.68
N LYS A 156 -4.34 24.96 8.37
CA LYS A 156 -3.39 25.09 7.25
C LYS A 156 -4.05 25.10 5.88
N TYR A 157 -5.14 24.38 5.72
CA TYR A 157 -5.78 24.17 4.41
C TYR A 157 -7.03 25.02 4.18
N LEU A 158 -7.33 26.00 5.05
CA LEU A 158 -8.50 26.87 4.96
C LEU A 158 -8.59 27.74 3.68
N LYS A 159 -7.48 27.88 2.95
CA LYS A 159 -7.44 28.60 1.67
C LYS A 159 -8.00 27.79 0.49
N GLY A 160 -8.39 26.55 0.74
CA GLY A 160 -9.00 25.66 -0.26
C GLY A 160 -8.04 25.08 -1.29
N TRP A 161 -8.56 24.12 -2.05
CA TRP A 161 -7.77 23.31 -2.99
C TRP A 161 -7.21 24.10 -4.17
N ASP A 162 -7.92 25.10 -4.71
CA ASP A 162 -7.42 25.91 -5.83
C ASP A 162 -6.18 26.71 -5.46
N TYR A 163 -6.16 27.29 -4.25
CA TYR A 163 -4.98 28.00 -3.74
C TYR A 163 -3.77 27.07 -3.65
N PHE A 164 -3.93 25.91 -3.00
CA PHE A 164 -2.81 25.00 -2.83
C PHE A 164 -2.37 24.33 -4.13
N ARG A 165 -3.31 24.05 -5.02
CA ARG A 165 -3.04 23.50 -6.34
C ARG A 165 -2.18 24.47 -7.17
N THR A 166 -2.56 25.73 -7.19
CA THR A 166 -1.82 26.79 -7.91
C THR A 166 -0.45 27.03 -7.28
N ALA A 167 -0.38 27.21 -5.95
CA ALA A 167 0.86 27.44 -5.24
C ALA A 167 1.87 26.29 -5.49
N ARG A 168 1.43 25.04 -5.40
CA ARG A 168 2.26 23.86 -5.69
C ARG A 168 2.77 23.87 -7.13
N HIS A 169 1.93 24.21 -8.10
CA HIS A 169 2.31 24.24 -9.50
C HIS A 169 3.41 25.28 -9.76
N GLU A 170 3.27 26.49 -9.22
CA GLU A 170 4.27 27.54 -9.31
C GLU A 170 5.60 27.16 -8.62
N GLU A 171 5.52 26.51 -7.46
CA GLU A 171 6.72 26.00 -6.80
C GLU A 171 7.43 24.94 -7.62
N MET A 172 6.68 24.01 -8.24
CA MET A 172 7.23 22.96 -9.13
C MET A 172 7.93 23.57 -10.36
N LYS A 173 7.40 24.67 -10.91
CA LYS A 173 8.07 25.43 -11.97
C LYS A 173 9.37 26.05 -11.47
N GLY A 174 9.33 26.67 -10.30
CA GLY A 174 10.51 27.27 -9.67
C GLY A 174 11.63 26.28 -9.37
N LEU A 175 11.27 25.05 -9.03
CA LEU A 175 12.20 23.93 -8.79
C LEU A 175 12.64 23.21 -10.08
N GLY A 176 12.12 23.58 -11.24
CA GLY A 176 12.40 22.90 -12.51
C GLY A 176 11.84 21.50 -12.63
N ILE A 177 10.86 21.13 -11.81
CA ILE A 177 10.20 19.82 -11.86
C ILE A 177 9.24 19.75 -13.04
N VAL A 178 8.58 20.87 -13.34
CA VAL A 178 7.76 21.04 -14.55
C VAL A 178 8.30 22.21 -15.39
N ASP A 179 8.16 22.11 -16.72
CA ASP A 179 8.56 23.16 -17.62
C ASP A 179 7.67 24.41 -17.41
N SER A 180 8.28 25.59 -17.42
CA SER A 180 7.59 26.86 -17.23
C SER A 180 6.47 27.13 -18.25
N LYS A 181 6.53 26.50 -19.43
CA LYS A 181 5.51 26.59 -20.49
C LYS A 181 4.28 25.71 -20.22
N TRP A 182 4.33 24.80 -19.24
CA TRP A 182 3.19 23.94 -18.95
C TRP A 182 2.23 24.62 -17.99
N ASP A 183 1.06 24.92 -18.51
CA ASP A 183 -0.01 25.48 -17.71
C ASP A 183 -0.63 24.43 -16.81
N ILE A 184 -1.19 24.88 -15.68
CA ILE A 184 -1.99 24.01 -14.81
C ILE A 184 -3.29 23.63 -15.55
N SER A 185 -3.66 22.35 -15.50
CA SER A 185 -4.95 21.91 -16.06
C SER A 185 -6.12 22.62 -15.39
N PRO A 186 -7.26 22.84 -16.07
CA PRO A 186 -8.45 23.35 -15.40
C PRO A 186 -8.87 22.40 -14.26
N ARG A 187 -9.56 22.93 -13.24
CA ARG A 187 -10.21 22.12 -12.21
C ARG A 187 -11.28 21.26 -12.87
N ASP A 188 -11.42 20.02 -12.40
CA ASP A 188 -12.50 19.14 -12.87
C ASP A 188 -13.87 19.78 -12.56
N SER A 189 -14.80 19.68 -13.51
CA SER A 189 -16.15 20.25 -13.40
C SER A 189 -16.96 19.63 -12.26
N ASP A 190 -16.64 18.40 -11.86
CA ASP A 190 -17.31 17.67 -10.78
C ASP A 190 -16.80 18.07 -9.39
N VAL A 191 -15.74 18.89 -9.33
CA VAL A 191 -15.22 19.45 -8.08
C VAL A 191 -15.78 20.84 -7.87
N GLY A 192 -16.68 21.01 -6.89
CA GLY A 192 -17.29 22.27 -6.50
C GLY A 192 -16.30 23.31 -5.94
N ASP A 193 -16.80 24.48 -5.60
CA ASP A 193 -15.98 25.50 -4.94
C ASP A 193 -15.69 25.11 -3.49
N TRP A 194 -14.54 25.55 -2.98
CA TRP A 194 -14.13 25.25 -1.59
C TRP A 194 -15.12 25.78 -0.55
N GLU A 195 -15.74 26.91 -0.84
CA GLU A 195 -16.72 27.56 0.03
C GLU A 195 -18.02 26.74 0.17
N ASP A 196 -18.27 25.82 -0.75
CA ASP A 196 -19.44 24.94 -0.76
C ASP A 196 -19.18 23.56 -0.15
N ALA A 197 -17.94 23.29 0.36
CA ALA A 197 -17.48 22.00 0.85
C ALA A 197 -17.80 21.74 2.35
#